data_6040235ca97c2cafd3ff1bd7412a79ff
#
_entry.id   6040235ca97c2cafd3ff1bd7412a79ff
#
_cell.length_a   1.000
_cell.length_b   1.000
_cell.length_c   1.000
_cell.angle_alpha   90.00
_cell.angle_beta   90.00
_cell.angle_gamma   90.00
#
_symmetry.space_group_name_H-M   'P 1'
#
loop_
_entity.id
_entity.type
_entity.pdbx_description
1 polymer ?
#
loop_
_entity_poly.entity_id
_entity_poly.type
_entity_poly.pdbx_seq_one_letter_code
_entity_poly.pdbx_strand_id
1 'polypeptide(L)'
;MSDYIAGLEAPDRDLIERIRARAVSLVPEAVEGRSYGMPALRYRDSPLLSLMSTKDHIGLYPFSPEVVSSIEGELGGFSWSKGTIRFTAEHPLPDSVVDRIILLRRDQIDAAKKR
;
A
#
# COMPACT_ATOMS: atom_id res chain seq x y z
N MET A 1 -9.30 -5.82 -5.84
CA MET A 1 -8.19 -4.92 -6.26
C MET A 1 -7.81 -5.10 -7.74
N SER A 2 -7.74 -6.30 -8.23
CA SER A 2 -7.40 -6.54 -9.65
C SER A 2 -8.39 -5.85 -10.60
N ASP A 3 -9.68 -5.92 -10.30
CA ASP A 3 -10.69 -5.26 -11.14
C ASP A 3 -10.52 -3.74 -11.15
N TYR A 4 -10.19 -3.17 -10.01
CA TYR A 4 -9.94 -1.73 -9.91
C TYR A 4 -8.73 -1.34 -10.78
N ILE A 5 -7.64 -2.10 -10.68
CA ILE A 5 -6.41 -1.83 -11.43
C ILE A 5 -6.66 -1.94 -12.93
N ALA A 6 -7.43 -2.95 -13.35
CA ALA A 6 -7.72 -3.17 -14.76
C ALA A 6 -8.47 -1.99 -15.40
N GLY A 7 -9.20 -1.22 -14.61
CA GLY A 7 -9.92 -0.04 -15.08
C GLY A 7 -9.08 1.23 -15.15
N LEU A 8 -7.84 1.20 -14.67
CA LEU A 8 -6.97 2.37 -14.68
C LEU A 8 -6.23 2.51 -16.00
N GLU A 9 -5.70 3.69 -16.22
CA GLU A 9 -4.85 3.98 -17.39
C GLU A 9 -3.38 3.96 -16.99
N ALA A 10 -2.52 3.56 -17.92
CA ALA A 10 -1.08 3.70 -17.74
C ALA A 10 -0.73 5.19 -17.70
N PRO A 11 0.31 5.62 -16.94
CA PRO A 11 1.26 4.75 -16.21
C PRO A 11 0.81 4.33 -14.82
N ASP A 12 -0.25 4.92 -14.27
CA ASP A 12 -0.71 4.60 -12.91
C ASP A 12 -1.07 3.13 -12.77
N ARG A 13 -1.76 2.57 -13.76
CA ARG A 13 -2.13 1.16 -13.75
C ARG A 13 -0.90 0.26 -13.56
N ASP A 14 0.14 0.50 -14.34
CA ASP A 14 1.33 -0.36 -14.33
C ASP A 14 2.09 -0.25 -13.01
N LEU A 15 2.19 0.95 -12.45
CA LEU A 15 2.85 1.15 -11.17
C LEU A 15 2.08 0.51 -10.02
N ILE A 16 0.78 0.71 -9.98
CA ILE A 16 -0.07 0.13 -8.93
C ILE A 16 -0.05 -1.41 -9.01
N GLU A 17 -0.10 -1.97 -10.23
CA GLU A 17 0.00 -3.42 -10.41
C GLU A 17 1.35 -3.96 -9.94
N ARG A 18 2.43 -3.23 -10.21
CA ARG A 18 3.75 -3.61 -9.73
C ARG A 18 3.80 -3.68 -8.21
N ILE A 19 3.23 -2.68 -7.53
CA ILE A 19 3.20 -2.64 -6.06
C ILE A 19 2.33 -3.78 -5.52
N ARG A 20 1.17 -4.03 -6.14
CA ARG A 20 0.30 -5.16 -5.75
C ARG A 20 1.05 -6.49 -5.86
N ALA A 21 1.75 -6.70 -6.97
CA ALA A 21 2.49 -7.93 -7.19
C ALA A 21 3.61 -8.11 -6.16
N ARG A 22 4.30 -7.03 -5.80
CA ARG A 22 5.32 -7.08 -4.74
C ARG A 22 4.70 -7.45 -3.40
N ALA A 23 3.55 -6.88 -3.08
CA ALA A 23 2.85 -7.18 -1.82
C ALA A 23 2.48 -8.66 -1.74
N VAL A 24 1.94 -9.22 -2.82
CA VAL A 24 1.58 -10.65 -2.85
C VAL A 24 2.82 -11.54 -2.78
N SER A 25 3.93 -11.11 -3.38
CA SER A 25 5.20 -11.84 -3.31
C SER A 25 5.75 -11.87 -1.89
N LEU A 26 5.67 -10.74 -1.17
CA LEU A 26 6.17 -10.62 0.21
C LEU A 26 5.22 -11.26 1.23
N VAL A 27 3.92 -11.23 0.95
CA VAL A 27 2.88 -11.77 1.83
C VAL A 27 1.97 -12.67 0.99
N PRO A 28 2.40 -13.91 0.71
CA PRO A 28 1.64 -14.81 -0.18
C PRO A 28 0.24 -15.15 0.31
N GLU A 29 -0.03 -15.02 1.60
CA GLU A 29 -1.36 -15.26 2.19
C GLU A 29 -2.32 -14.09 1.98
N ALA A 30 -1.86 -12.97 1.43
CA ALA A 30 -2.72 -11.82 1.18
C ALA A 30 -3.80 -12.15 0.14
N VAL A 31 -5.01 -11.69 0.39
CA VAL A 31 -6.15 -11.90 -0.50
C VAL A 31 -6.77 -10.56 -0.88
N GLU A 32 -7.36 -10.52 -2.06
CA GLU A 32 -8.06 -9.32 -2.51
C GLU A 32 -9.42 -9.18 -1.82
N GLY A 33 -9.78 -7.94 -1.50
CA GLY A 33 -11.03 -7.63 -0.84
C GLY A 33 -11.25 -6.14 -0.80
N ARG A 34 -11.93 -5.67 0.23
CA ARG A 34 -12.22 -4.24 0.42
C ARG A 34 -12.02 -3.86 1.87
N SER A 35 -11.64 -2.61 2.10
CA SER A 35 -11.56 -2.02 3.43
C SER A 35 -11.83 -0.52 3.32
N TYR A 36 -12.68 0.00 4.21
CA TYR A 36 -13.03 1.42 4.22
C TYR A 36 -13.53 1.93 2.86
N GLY A 37 -14.29 1.07 2.15
CA GLY A 37 -14.82 1.42 0.83
C GLY A 37 -13.81 1.37 -0.32
N MET A 38 -12.57 0.96 -0.06
CA MET A 38 -11.51 0.90 -1.07
C MET A 38 -11.19 -0.55 -1.44
N PRO A 39 -10.82 -0.81 -2.69
CA PRO A 39 -10.19 -2.09 -3.04
C PRO A 39 -8.91 -2.24 -2.23
N ALA A 40 -8.69 -3.40 -1.64
CA ALA A 40 -7.57 -3.61 -0.73
C ALA A 40 -7.04 -5.03 -0.79
N LEU A 41 -5.78 -5.20 -0.40
CA LEU A 41 -5.26 -6.51 -0.02
C LEU A 41 -5.50 -6.69 1.47
N ARG A 42 -5.93 -7.87 1.86
CA ARG A 42 -6.20 -8.23 3.26
C ARG A 42 -5.33 -9.40 3.66
N TYR A 43 -4.93 -9.40 4.92
CA TYR A 43 -4.09 -10.44 5.49
C TYR A 43 -4.62 -10.79 6.88
N ARG A 44 -4.93 -12.08 7.11
CA ARG A 44 -5.46 -12.56 8.38
C ARG A 44 -6.67 -11.74 8.84
N ASP A 45 -7.58 -11.47 7.90
CA ASP A 45 -8.81 -10.70 8.13
C ASP A 45 -8.61 -9.23 8.51
N SER A 46 -7.41 -8.71 8.27
CA SER A 46 -7.09 -7.30 8.49
C SER A 46 -6.64 -6.63 7.20
N PRO A 47 -6.92 -5.33 7.02
CA PRO A 47 -6.44 -4.65 5.82
C PRO A 47 -4.92 -4.52 5.85
N LEU A 48 -4.28 -4.92 4.77
CA LEU A 48 -2.82 -4.86 4.63
C LEU A 48 -2.40 -3.62 3.87
N LEU A 49 -3.02 -3.36 2.72
CA LEU A 49 -2.59 -2.32 1.80
C LEU A 49 -3.71 -1.97 0.84
N SER A 50 -3.86 -0.69 0.55
CA SER A 50 -4.67 -0.22 -0.56
C SER A 50 -3.90 0.81 -1.36
N LEU A 51 -4.25 0.93 -2.63
CA LEU A 51 -3.69 1.91 -3.56
C LEU A 51 -4.84 2.50 -4.35
N MET A 52 -4.83 3.83 -4.47
CA MET A 52 -5.87 4.55 -5.22
C MET A 52 -5.22 5.55 -6.15
N SER A 53 -5.62 5.54 -7.41
CA SER A 53 -5.23 6.57 -8.37
C SER A 53 -6.24 7.70 -8.28
N THR A 54 -5.73 8.92 -8.12
CA THR A 54 -6.56 10.12 -8.14
C THR A 54 -6.08 11.02 -9.29
N LYS A 55 -6.78 12.14 -9.48
CA LYS A 55 -6.43 13.08 -10.54
C LYS A 55 -4.98 13.58 -10.43
N ASP A 56 -4.51 13.81 -9.21
CA ASP A 56 -3.25 14.50 -8.97
C ASP A 56 -2.14 13.60 -8.41
N HIS A 57 -2.48 12.40 -7.93
CA HIS A 57 -1.50 11.53 -7.28
C HIS A 57 -2.01 10.10 -7.14
N ILE A 58 -1.11 9.22 -6.72
CA ILE A 58 -1.47 7.89 -6.25
C ILE A 58 -1.35 7.90 -4.73
N GLY A 59 -2.36 7.41 -4.03
CA GLY A 59 -2.35 7.26 -2.58
C GLY A 59 -2.09 5.81 -2.21
N LEU A 60 -1.16 5.61 -1.27
CA LEU A 60 -0.88 4.30 -0.67
C LEU A 60 -1.36 4.34 0.77
N TYR A 61 -2.17 3.36 1.15
CA TYR A 61 -2.82 3.31 2.46
C TYR A 61 -2.39 2.04 3.18
N PRO A 62 -1.45 2.13 4.15
CA PRO A 62 -1.01 0.96 4.92
C PRO A 62 -1.92 0.65 6.12
N PHE A 63 -2.99 1.42 6.31
CA PHE A 63 -3.97 1.24 7.39
C PHE A 63 -3.35 1.31 8.79
N SER A 64 -2.28 2.09 8.93
CA SER A 64 -1.59 2.23 10.22
C SER A 64 -0.79 3.53 10.27
N PRO A 65 -1.15 4.46 11.17
CA PRO A 65 -0.34 5.66 11.38
C PRO A 65 1.06 5.32 11.89
N GLU A 66 1.20 4.26 12.68
CA GLU A 66 2.49 3.83 13.23
C GLU A 66 3.44 3.39 12.15
N VAL A 67 2.94 2.70 11.11
CA VAL A 67 3.78 2.30 9.98
C VAL A 67 4.30 3.53 9.24
N VAL A 68 3.44 4.50 8.97
CA VAL A 68 3.86 5.74 8.30
C VAL A 68 4.89 6.48 9.15
N SER A 69 4.64 6.61 10.45
CA SER A 69 5.55 7.27 11.38
C SER A 69 6.92 6.60 11.42
N SER A 70 6.94 5.26 11.37
CA SER A 70 8.19 4.49 11.44
C SER A 70 9.12 4.75 10.26
N ILE A 71 8.58 5.15 9.11
CA ILE A 71 9.37 5.34 7.89
C ILE A 71 9.40 6.81 7.43
N GLU A 72 8.91 7.73 8.23
CA GLU A 72 8.83 9.14 7.79
C GLU A 72 10.18 9.71 7.37
N GLY A 73 11.27 9.23 7.97
CA GLY A 73 12.62 9.64 7.57
C GLY A 73 13.00 9.24 6.14
N GLU A 74 12.29 8.27 5.56
CA GLU A 74 12.51 7.80 4.19
C GLU A 74 11.54 8.44 3.19
N LEU A 75 10.66 9.34 3.66
CA LEU A 75 9.62 9.96 2.84
C LEU A 75 9.98 11.38 2.37
N GLY A 76 11.25 11.76 2.47
CA GLY A 76 11.72 13.05 1.96
C GLY A 76 11.38 13.19 0.48
N GLY A 77 10.74 14.31 0.12
CA GLY A 77 10.31 14.54 -1.26
C GLY A 77 8.92 13.99 -1.58
N PHE A 78 8.27 13.32 -0.64
CA PHE A 78 6.90 12.80 -0.82
C PHE A 78 5.94 13.48 0.15
N SER A 79 4.69 13.63 -0.29
CA SER A 79 3.62 14.12 0.58
C SER A 79 3.07 12.93 1.37
N TRP A 80 2.84 13.13 2.67
CA TRP A 80 2.25 12.09 3.50
C TRP A 80 1.47 12.69 4.65
N SER A 81 0.58 11.89 5.19
CA SER A 81 -0.20 12.23 6.38
C SER A 81 -0.35 10.96 7.22
N LYS A 82 -1.15 11.01 8.29
CA LYS A 82 -1.22 9.94 9.28
C LYS A 82 -1.46 8.54 8.70
N GLY A 83 -2.25 8.42 7.66
CA GLY A 83 -2.61 7.10 7.13
C GLY A 83 -2.40 6.97 5.63
N THR A 84 -1.69 7.91 5.00
CA THR A 84 -1.60 7.95 3.55
C THR A 84 -0.22 8.46 3.12
N ILE A 85 0.34 7.81 2.12
CA ILE A 85 1.56 8.27 1.46
C ILE A 85 1.19 8.56 0.01
N ARG A 86 1.61 9.71 -0.52
CA ARG A 86 1.24 10.16 -1.86
C ARG A 86 2.46 10.27 -2.75
N PHE A 87 2.31 9.79 -3.98
CA PHE A 87 3.37 9.85 -4.98
C PHE A 87 2.74 9.89 -6.37
N THR A 88 3.57 9.98 -7.41
CA THR A 88 3.10 9.97 -8.79
C THR A 88 3.87 8.91 -9.57
N ALA A 89 3.38 8.57 -10.75
CA ALA A 89 4.07 7.63 -11.62
C ALA A 89 5.42 8.18 -12.10
N GLU A 90 5.54 9.51 -12.20
CA GLU A 90 6.79 10.18 -12.58
C GLU A 90 7.80 10.24 -11.43
N HIS A 91 7.32 10.15 -10.19
CA HIS A 91 8.16 10.17 -9.00
C HIS A 91 7.65 9.11 -8.03
N PRO A 92 7.89 7.83 -8.33
CA PRO A 92 7.36 6.74 -7.53
C PRO A 92 8.14 6.54 -6.23
N LEU A 93 7.50 5.89 -5.26
CA LEU A 93 8.20 5.43 -4.07
C LEU A 93 9.24 4.37 -4.48
N PRO A 94 10.44 4.41 -3.90
CA PRO A 94 11.41 3.34 -4.13
C PRO A 94 10.86 1.98 -3.70
N ASP A 95 11.23 0.94 -4.42
CA ASP A 95 10.80 -0.42 -4.09
C ASP A 95 11.15 -0.82 -2.65
N SER A 96 12.33 -0.41 -2.17
CA SER A 96 12.75 -0.71 -0.80
C SER A 96 11.83 -0.09 0.25
N VAL A 97 11.30 1.10 -0.02
CA VAL A 97 10.36 1.78 0.88
C VAL A 97 9.01 1.07 0.84
N VAL A 98 8.53 0.72 -0.35
CA VAL A 98 7.29 -0.05 -0.52
C VAL A 98 7.38 -1.38 0.25
N ASP A 99 8.47 -2.10 0.10
CA ASP A 99 8.68 -3.38 0.78
C ASP A 99 8.66 -3.22 2.30
N ARG A 100 9.30 -2.19 2.83
CA ARG A 100 9.31 -1.91 4.27
C ARG A 100 7.91 -1.62 4.79
N ILE A 101 7.13 -0.83 4.07
CA ILE A 101 5.75 -0.53 4.45
C ILE A 101 4.94 -1.83 4.56
N ILE A 102 5.03 -2.68 3.56
CA ILE A 102 4.28 -3.93 3.51
C ILE A 102 4.68 -4.85 4.66
N LEU A 103 5.98 -5.03 4.88
CA LEU A 103 6.48 -5.92 5.92
C LEU A 103 6.19 -5.40 7.33
N LEU A 104 6.31 -4.10 7.56
CA LEU A 104 5.96 -3.49 8.84
C LEU A 104 4.47 -3.68 9.16
N ARG A 105 3.61 -3.49 8.15
CA ARG A 105 2.18 -3.68 8.36
C ARG A 105 1.85 -5.15 8.62
N ARG A 106 2.47 -6.07 7.88
CA ARG A 106 2.32 -7.52 8.11
C ARG A 106 2.69 -7.87 9.55
N ASP A 107 3.84 -7.39 10.00
CA ASP A 107 4.34 -7.71 11.35
C ASP A 107 3.41 -7.13 12.42
N GLN A 108 2.86 -5.95 12.19
CA GLN A 108 1.89 -5.34 13.10
C GLN A 108 0.62 -6.20 13.19
N ILE A 109 0.11 -6.70 12.07
CA ILE A 109 -1.06 -7.58 12.06
C ILE A 109 -0.75 -8.88 12.78
N ASP A 110 0.41 -9.48 12.52
CA ASP A 110 0.83 -10.72 13.18
C ASP A 110 0.92 -10.53 14.70
N ALA A 111 1.51 -9.42 15.15
CA ALA A 111 1.62 -9.13 16.59
C ALA A 111 0.25 -8.98 17.24
N ALA A 112 -0.71 -8.36 16.57
CA ALA A 112 -2.07 -8.20 17.09
C ALA A 112 -2.81 -9.54 17.18
N LYS A 113 -2.54 -10.47 16.26
CA LYS A 113 -3.21 -11.78 16.21
C LYS A 113 -2.65 -12.77 17.23
N LYS A 114 -1.50 -12.50 17.81
CA LYS A 114 -0.89 -13.36 18.83
C LYS A 114 -1.51 -13.19 20.21
N ARG A 115 -2.37 -12.22 20.40
CA ARG A 115 -3.00 -11.92 21.68
C ARG A 115 -4.30 -12.70 21.86
#